data_cec5e65975b9675da4a1aad2905b9a0c
#
_entry.id   cec5e65975b9675da4a1aad2905b9a0c
#
_cell.length_a   1.000
_cell.length_b   1.000
_cell.length_c   1.000
_cell.angle_alpha   90.00
_cell.angle_beta   90.00
_cell.angle_gamma   90.00
#
_symmetry.space_group_name_H-M   'P 1'
#
loop_
_entity.id
_entity.type
_entity.pdbx_description
1 polymer ?
#
loop_
_entity_poly.entity_id
_entity_poly.type
_entity_poly.pdbx_seq_one_letter_code
_entity_poly.pdbx_strand_id
1 'polypeptide(L)'
;MTTRNFRVNNGLSVGDVDISATTNKITGLTTAAPTADGDSANKKYVDDSIAALSFATIGTGNTTITVTDSGTGSIATAVDGTTTVTNTASQTTFATNVRINGDLTISGTNTIINTTTLSVEDNIIEVNRNISAAAGMPTFSGLKVNRGETSSATEQDLFWVWDESFADDASTIYAGASGGAWTALRATSTNDPGFISSQDATLVDIRCRIVNATATSAQYADIAERFAADAPMTEGAVVMLGGAQEITETSEDLSEQVFGVISSKPAYMMNSAAGNNESHPFVAMTGRTHVRVIGAVNKGDRIVSSSVKGTARAAKTGESINPFHVIGRALESKSDAGIGMVNCFVQAKN
;
A
#
# COMPACT_ATOMS: atom_id res chain seq x y z
N MET A 1 48.04 -1.23 -81.90
CA MET A 1 46.87 -1.05 -82.76
C MET A 1 46.12 0.14 -82.32
N THR A 2 46.01 1.19 -83.14
CA THR A 2 45.23 2.39 -82.83
C THR A 2 43.74 2.05 -83.00
N THR A 3 42.98 2.02 -81.92
CA THR A 3 41.53 1.87 -81.97
C THR A 3 40.93 3.08 -82.70
N ARG A 4 40.36 2.82 -83.90
CA ARG A 4 39.62 3.88 -84.61
C ARG A 4 38.20 3.87 -84.11
N ASN A 5 37.77 5.00 -83.51
CA ASN A 5 36.39 5.16 -83.15
C ASN A 5 35.51 5.37 -84.38
N PHE A 6 34.50 4.56 -84.51
CA PHE A 6 33.48 4.75 -85.56
C PHE A 6 32.55 5.86 -85.06
N ARG A 7 32.42 6.91 -85.91
CA ARG A 7 31.58 8.04 -85.56
C ARG A 7 30.37 8.06 -86.50
N VAL A 8 29.18 7.97 -85.89
CA VAL A 8 27.90 8.11 -86.61
C VAL A 8 27.30 9.44 -86.27
N ASN A 9 27.11 10.34 -87.23
CA ASN A 9 26.62 11.74 -86.97
C ASN A 9 25.10 11.78 -86.85
N ASN A 10 24.32 10.88 -87.39
CA ASN A 10 22.87 10.91 -87.49
C ASN A 10 22.18 9.83 -86.67
N GLY A 11 22.90 9.12 -85.83
CA GLY A 11 22.41 7.95 -85.08
C GLY A 11 22.74 6.62 -85.76
N LEU A 12 22.61 5.52 -85.02
CA LEU A 12 22.85 4.17 -85.48
C LEU A 12 21.64 3.32 -85.16
N SER A 13 21.04 2.67 -86.14
CA SER A 13 19.97 1.72 -85.93
C SER A 13 20.49 0.29 -86.31
N VAL A 14 20.28 -0.65 -85.40
CA VAL A 14 20.65 -2.08 -85.62
C VAL A 14 19.44 -2.89 -85.15
N GLY A 15 18.69 -3.39 -86.10
CA GLY A 15 17.40 -4.00 -85.83
C GLY A 15 16.43 -2.93 -85.16
N ASP A 16 15.84 -3.32 -84.04
CA ASP A 16 14.93 -2.45 -83.33
C ASP A 16 15.64 -1.50 -82.35
N VAL A 17 16.97 -1.56 -82.21
CA VAL A 17 17.77 -0.74 -81.32
C VAL A 17 18.25 0.49 -82.04
N ASP A 18 17.82 1.67 -81.56
CA ASP A 18 18.24 3.01 -82.05
C ASP A 18 19.11 3.75 -81.05
N ILE A 19 20.27 4.25 -81.56
CA ILE A 19 21.10 5.16 -80.82
C ILE A 19 20.91 6.55 -81.46
N SER A 20 20.12 7.39 -80.84
CA SER A 20 19.74 8.69 -81.37
C SER A 20 20.82 9.76 -81.05
N ALA A 21 21.37 10.37 -82.07
CA ALA A 21 22.29 11.49 -81.94
C ALA A 21 21.59 12.79 -81.47
N THR A 22 20.28 12.91 -81.74
CA THR A 22 19.49 14.09 -81.35
C THR A 22 19.03 14.06 -79.90
N THR A 23 18.65 12.91 -79.36
CA THR A 23 18.12 12.76 -78.05
C THR A 23 19.13 12.18 -77.05
N ASN A 24 20.31 11.74 -77.51
CA ASN A 24 21.31 11.03 -76.71
C ASN A 24 20.74 9.77 -75.99
N LYS A 25 19.81 9.09 -76.62
CA LYS A 25 19.13 7.92 -76.02
C LYS A 25 19.39 6.66 -76.85
N ILE A 26 19.43 5.53 -76.21
CA ILE A 26 19.32 4.22 -76.81
C ILE A 26 17.90 3.74 -76.60
N THR A 27 17.18 3.47 -77.67
CA THR A 27 15.79 2.99 -77.68
C THR A 27 15.70 1.60 -78.38
N GLY A 28 14.59 0.92 -78.23
CA GLY A 28 14.38 -0.39 -78.84
C GLY A 28 15.00 -1.56 -78.01
N LEU A 29 15.57 -1.25 -76.85
CA LEU A 29 15.99 -2.31 -75.94
C LEU A 29 14.75 -3.09 -75.43
N THR A 30 14.86 -4.39 -75.42
CA THR A 30 13.78 -5.27 -74.90
C THR A 30 13.38 -4.92 -73.47
N THR A 31 12.08 -5.06 -73.16
CA THR A 31 11.56 -4.95 -71.78
C THR A 31 11.65 -6.28 -71.03
N ALA A 32 12.10 -7.35 -71.68
CA ALA A 32 12.32 -8.64 -71.02
C ALA A 32 13.44 -8.53 -69.98
N ALA A 33 13.39 -9.41 -68.99
CA ALA A 33 14.45 -9.50 -68.00
C ALA A 33 15.80 -9.82 -68.66
N PRO A 34 16.89 -9.15 -68.28
CA PRO A 34 18.25 -9.56 -68.67
C PRO A 34 18.49 -11.02 -68.23
N THR A 35 19.10 -11.82 -69.12
CA THR A 35 19.34 -13.25 -68.87
C THR A 35 20.77 -13.55 -68.47
N ALA A 36 21.68 -12.62 -68.68
CA ALA A 36 23.09 -12.70 -68.30
C ALA A 36 23.62 -11.37 -67.73
N ASP A 37 24.70 -11.42 -66.94
CA ASP A 37 25.34 -10.27 -66.32
C ASP A 37 25.80 -9.18 -67.31
N GLY A 38 26.00 -9.55 -68.57
CA GLY A 38 26.40 -8.59 -69.65
C GLY A 38 25.22 -7.92 -70.37
N ASP A 39 23.98 -8.33 -70.08
CA ASP A 39 22.81 -7.80 -70.78
C ASP A 39 22.46 -6.38 -70.37
N SER A 40 22.05 -5.53 -71.31
CA SER A 40 21.59 -4.19 -71.04
C SER A 40 20.14 -4.20 -70.63
N ALA A 41 19.84 -3.64 -69.44
CA ALA A 41 18.48 -3.37 -69.00
C ALA A 41 17.98 -2.02 -69.53
N ASN A 42 16.77 -1.97 -70.07
CA ASN A 42 16.17 -0.68 -70.38
C ASN A 42 15.54 -0.02 -69.11
N LYS A 43 15.28 1.29 -69.24
CA LYS A 43 14.69 2.06 -68.12
C LYS A 43 13.38 1.43 -67.60
N LYS A 44 12.51 0.95 -68.49
CA LYS A 44 11.24 0.38 -68.13
C LYS A 44 11.42 -0.89 -67.29
N TYR A 45 12.36 -1.80 -67.68
CA TYR A 45 12.65 -2.98 -66.89
C TYR A 45 13.20 -2.65 -65.49
N VAL A 46 14.08 -1.63 -65.43
CA VAL A 46 14.62 -1.17 -64.14
C VAL A 46 13.52 -0.54 -63.27
N ASP A 47 12.69 0.34 -63.87
CA ASP A 47 11.58 0.99 -63.15
C ASP A 47 10.56 -0.05 -62.67
N ASP A 48 10.16 -0.99 -63.52
CA ASP A 48 9.21 -2.05 -63.17
C ASP A 48 9.78 -2.96 -62.08
N SER A 49 11.09 -3.27 -62.15
CA SER A 49 11.78 -4.08 -61.13
C SER A 49 11.86 -3.34 -59.79
N ILE A 50 12.14 -2.04 -59.84
CA ILE A 50 12.13 -1.19 -58.63
C ILE A 50 10.72 -1.09 -58.05
N ALA A 51 9.71 -0.88 -58.92
CA ALA A 51 8.31 -0.81 -58.50
C ALA A 51 7.78 -2.14 -57.94
N ALA A 52 8.32 -3.27 -58.49
CA ALA A 52 7.98 -4.61 -58.00
C ALA A 52 8.73 -4.98 -56.69
N LEU A 53 9.77 -4.22 -56.32
CA LEU A 53 10.43 -4.40 -55.02
C LEU A 53 9.46 -4.02 -53.91
N SER A 54 8.74 -5.01 -53.41
CA SER A 54 8.00 -4.87 -52.19
C SER A 54 8.99 -4.91 -51.03
N PHE A 55 9.26 -3.73 -50.44
CA PHE A 55 10.04 -3.63 -49.20
C PHE A 55 9.21 -4.11 -47.97
N ALA A 56 8.19 -4.95 -48.21
CA ALA A 56 7.39 -5.50 -47.13
C ALA A 56 8.22 -6.36 -46.16
N THR A 57 9.33 -6.92 -46.66
CA THR A 57 10.20 -7.76 -45.82
C THR A 57 11.65 -7.49 -46.13
N ILE A 58 12.46 -7.26 -45.12
CA ILE A 58 13.92 -7.20 -45.17
C ILE A 58 14.41 -8.36 -44.29
N GLY A 59 15.21 -9.26 -44.84
CA GLY A 59 15.68 -10.40 -44.06
C GLY A 59 16.65 -11.30 -44.75
N THR A 60 17.26 -12.19 -44.01
CA THR A 60 18.13 -13.27 -44.51
C THR A 60 17.67 -14.58 -43.85
N GLY A 61 17.29 -15.56 -44.66
CA GLY A 61 16.71 -16.82 -44.17
C GLY A 61 15.38 -16.59 -43.47
N ASN A 62 15.27 -17.04 -42.22
CA ASN A 62 14.08 -16.91 -41.40
C ASN A 62 14.15 -15.74 -40.35
N THR A 63 15.20 -14.92 -40.43
CA THR A 63 15.30 -13.68 -39.64
C THR A 63 14.88 -12.51 -40.52
N THR A 64 13.79 -11.81 -40.13
CA THR A 64 13.12 -10.83 -40.98
C THR A 64 12.65 -9.60 -40.22
N ILE A 65 12.54 -8.48 -40.95
CA ILE A 65 11.70 -7.34 -40.59
C ILE A 65 10.59 -7.27 -41.64
N THR A 66 9.34 -7.41 -41.21
CA THR A 66 8.17 -7.43 -42.09
C THR A 66 7.33 -6.18 -41.84
N VAL A 67 7.02 -5.44 -42.91
CA VAL A 67 6.09 -4.30 -42.88
C VAL A 67 4.78 -4.75 -43.53
N THR A 68 3.70 -4.62 -42.82
CA THR A 68 2.35 -4.90 -43.33
C THR A 68 1.54 -3.59 -43.28
N ASP A 69 0.98 -3.18 -44.39
CA ASP A 69 0.14 -2.00 -44.55
C ASP A 69 -1.21 -2.40 -45.13
N SER A 70 -1.97 -3.20 -44.39
CA SER A 70 -3.35 -3.57 -44.71
C SER A 70 -4.21 -3.47 -43.43
N GLY A 71 -5.21 -2.60 -43.43
CA GLY A 71 -6.01 -2.34 -42.25
C GLY A 71 -5.24 -1.53 -41.22
N THR A 72 -5.01 -2.07 -40.02
CA THR A 72 -4.07 -1.51 -39.04
C THR A 72 -2.67 -2.01 -39.35
N GLY A 73 -1.84 -1.17 -39.93
CA GLY A 73 -0.46 -1.53 -40.31
C GLY A 73 0.40 -1.99 -39.13
N SER A 74 1.42 -2.79 -39.41
CA SER A 74 2.39 -3.25 -38.40
C SER A 74 3.80 -3.39 -38.95
N ILE A 75 4.79 -3.30 -38.06
CA ILE A 75 6.18 -3.66 -38.30
C ILE A 75 6.53 -4.80 -37.34
N ALA A 76 6.88 -5.96 -37.83
CA ALA A 76 7.27 -7.09 -37.02
C ALA A 76 8.73 -7.51 -37.32
N THR A 77 9.49 -7.81 -36.26
CA THR A 77 10.80 -8.45 -36.36
C THR A 77 10.69 -9.90 -35.91
N ALA A 78 11.28 -10.79 -36.70
CA ALA A 78 11.40 -12.20 -36.36
C ALA A 78 12.86 -12.61 -36.34
N VAL A 79 13.23 -13.48 -35.41
CA VAL A 79 14.53 -14.14 -35.33
C VAL A 79 14.25 -15.63 -35.38
N ASP A 80 14.93 -16.33 -36.32
CA ASP A 80 14.72 -17.77 -36.56
C ASP A 80 13.25 -18.17 -36.73
N GLY A 81 12.49 -17.35 -37.46
CA GLY A 81 11.06 -17.56 -37.71
C GLY A 81 10.12 -17.21 -36.56
N THR A 82 10.64 -16.83 -35.40
CA THR A 82 9.83 -16.43 -34.24
C THR A 82 9.73 -14.92 -34.15
N THR A 83 8.51 -14.36 -34.15
CA THR A 83 8.30 -12.93 -33.98
C THR A 83 8.73 -12.52 -32.59
N THR A 84 9.65 -11.56 -32.49
CA THR A 84 10.19 -11.05 -31.21
C THR A 84 9.67 -9.67 -30.82
N VAL A 85 9.45 -8.81 -31.84
CA VAL A 85 8.89 -7.47 -31.63
C VAL A 85 7.82 -7.20 -32.67
N THR A 86 6.71 -6.60 -32.25
CA THR A 86 5.66 -6.12 -33.15
C THR A 86 5.30 -4.68 -32.76
N ASN A 87 5.35 -3.76 -33.73
CA ASN A 87 4.92 -2.38 -33.58
C ASN A 87 3.63 -2.20 -34.37
N THR A 88 2.61 -1.66 -33.73
CA THR A 88 1.37 -1.21 -34.34
C THR A 88 1.17 0.29 -34.07
N ALA A 89 0.12 0.89 -34.59
CA ALA A 89 -0.19 2.29 -34.31
C ALA A 89 -0.43 2.58 -32.82
N SER A 90 -0.85 1.59 -32.04
CA SER A 90 -1.25 1.77 -30.63
C SER A 90 -0.27 1.20 -29.62
N GLN A 91 0.59 0.26 -30.01
CA GLN A 91 1.48 -0.40 -29.06
C GLN A 91 2.72 -1.03 -29.70
N THR A 92 3.77 -1.21 -28.91
CA THR A 92 4.90 -2.08 -29.18
C THR A 92 4.84 -3.28 -28.25
N THR A 93 4.84 -4.48 -28.80
CA THR A 93 4.84 -5.75 -28.07
C THR A 93 6.19 -6.45 -28.21
N PHE A 94 6.81 -6.81 -27.09
CA PHE A 94 7.95 -7.71 -27.02
C PHE A 94 7.46 -9.10 -26.61
N ALA A 95 7.62 -10.08 -27.49
CA ALA A 95 7.20 -11.47 -27.21
C ALA A 95 8.26 -12.26 -26.41
N THR A 96 9.44 -11.66 -26.19
CA THR A 96 10.56 -12.24 -25.45
C THR A 96 11.00 -11.31 -24.32
N ASN A 97 11.92 -11.78 -23.47
CA ASN A 97 12.49 -10.96 -22.41
C ASN A 97 13.20 -9.73 -22.96
N VAL A 98 12.99 -8.59 -22.28
CA VAL A 98 13.68 -7.32 -22.59
C VAL A 98 14.74 -7.07 -21.53
N ARG A 99 15.99 -6.85 -21.95
CA ARG A 99 17.09 -6.41 -21.09
C ARG A 99 17.52 -5.01 -21.49
N ILE A 100 17.48 -4.09 -20.57
CA ILE A 100 17.93 -2.69 -20.74
C ILE A 100 19.21 -2.53 -19.94
N ASN A 101 20.33 -2.25 -20.63
CA ASN A 101 21.64 -2.06 -19.98
C ASN A 101 21.91 -0.59 -19.58
N GLY A 102 20.98 0.30 -19.82
CA GLY A 102 21.01 1.72 -19.50
C GLY A 102 19.74 2.13 -18.78
N ASP A 103 19.46 3.41 -18.74
CA ASP A 103 18.29 3.98 -18.08
C ASP A 103 16.99 3.66 -18.85
N LEU A 104 15.92 3.39 -18.11
CA LEU A 104 14.56 3.30 -18.61
C LEU A 104 13.74 4.47 -18.08
N THR A 105 13.28 5.34 -18.97
CA THR A 105 12.33 6.41 -18.62
C THR A 105 10.97 6.11 -19.21
N ILE A 106 9.95 6.07 -18.36
CA ILE A 106 8.55 5.86 -18.76
C ILE A 106 7.79 7.15 -18.48
N SER A 107 7.30 7.80 -19.55
CA SER A 107 6.53 9.04 -19.46
C SER A 107 5.08 8.75 -19.85
N GLY A 108 4.24 8.44 -18.91
CA GLY A 108 2.83 8.10 -19.14
C GLY A 108 2.02 8.34 -17.87
N THR A 109 0.70 8.20 -17.98
CA THR A 109 -0.22 8.35 -16.84
C THR A 109 -0.32 7.08 -16.00
N ASN A 110 0.04 5.92 -16.54
CA ASN A 110 -0.04 4.65 -15.83
C ASN A 110 1.06 3.68 -16.27
N THR A 111 1.68 2.98 -15.32
CA THR A 111 2.62 1.89 -15.55
C THR A 111 2.12 0.66 -14.79
N ILE A 112 1.83 -0.43 -15.52
CA ILE A 112 1.35 -1.69 -14.95
C ILE A 112 2.47 -2.72 -15.06
N ILE A 113 2.85 -3.32 -13.93
CA ILE A 113 3.82 -4.41 -13.87
C ILE A 113 3.10 -5.66 -13.35
N ASN A 114 2.79 -6.60 -14.27
CA ASN A 114 2.16 -7.86 -13.95
C ASN A 114 3.23 -8.94 -13.78
N THR A 115 3.71 -9.12 -12.57
CA THR A 115 4.74 -10.13 -12.25
C THR A 115 4.44 -10.75 -10.89
N THR A 116 4.90 -11.98 -10.68
CA THR A 116 4.81 -12.64 -9.37
C THR A 116 5.82 -12.10 -8.37
N THR A 117 6.91 -11.51 -8.86
CA THR A 117 7.97 -10.95 -8.03
C THR A 117 8.54 -9.70 -8.67
N LEU A 118 8.56 -8.61 -7.94
CA LEU A 118 9.29 -7.38 -8.27
C LEU A 118 10.50 -7.28 -7.34
N SER A 119 11.71 -7.34 -7.90
CA SER A 119 12.97 -7.16 -7.15
C SER A 119 13.58 -5.82 -7.51
N VAL A 120 13.89 -5.02 -6.49
CA VAL A 120 14.55 -3.72 -6.63
C VAL A 120 15.83 -3.79 -5.81
N GLU A 121 16.98 -3.54 -6.44
CA GLU A 121 18.30 -3.52 -5.76
C GLU A 121 18.61 -2.17 -5.13
N ASP A 122 17.83 -1.14 -5.43
CA ASP A 122 18.07 0.20 -4.92
C ASP A 122 17.72 0.33 -3.45
N ASN A 123 18.40 1.24 -2.75
CA ASN A 123 18.21 1.50 -1.32
C ASN A 123 16.94 2.31 -1.03
N ILE A 124 16.44 3.06 -2.01
CA ILE A 124 15.35 4.02 -1.84
C ILE A 124 14.38 3.92 -3.02
N ILE A 125 13.10 3.83 -2.72
CA ILE A 125 12.02 4.01 -3.69
C ILE A 125 11.41 5.39 -3.44
N GLU A 126 11.59 6.31 -4.39
CA GLU A 126 11.03 7.66 -4.31
C GLU A 126 9.63 7.68 -4.94
N VAL A 127 8.64 8.13 -4.17
CA VAL A 127 7.27 8.37 -4.64
C VAL A 127 6.99 9.88 -4.66
N ASN A 128 6.10 10.34 -5.54
CA ASN A 128 5.73 11.77 -5.70
C ASN A 128 6.88 12.71 -6.11
N ARG A 129 7.88 12.20 -6.82
CA ARG A 129 9.08 12.96 -7.21
C ARG A 129 8.80 14.30 -7.95
N ASN A 130 7.70 14.39 -8.67
CA ASN A 130 7.38 15.57 -9.47
C ASN A 130 6.64 16.68 -8.70
N ILE A 131 6.43 16.50 -7.41
CA ILE A 131 5.78 17.51 -6.56
C ILE A 131 6.83 18.57 -6.18
N SER A 132 6.66 19.77 -6.67
CA SER A 132 7.58 20.91 -6.44
C SER A 132 7.03 21.94 -5.44
N ALA A 133 5.77 21.81 -5.03
CA ALA A 133 5.13 22.74 -4.10
C ALA A 133 4.11 22.01 -3.22
N ALA A 134 4.01 22.42 -1.96
CA ALA A 134 3.09 21.85 -0.97
C ALA A 134 1.61 21.84 -1.41
N ALA A 135 1.19 22.84 -2.20
CA ALA A 135 -0.18 22.94 -2.71
C ALA A 135 -0.59 21.81 -3.69
N GLY A 136 0.38 21.04 -4.19
CA GLY A 136 0.14 19.92 -5.12
C GLY A 136 0.32 18.55 -4.49
N MET A 137 0.60 18.47 -3.17
CA MET A 137 0.82 17.20 -2.51
C MET A 137 -0.49 16.44 -2.34
N PRO A 138 -0.54 15.16 -2.73
CA PRO A 138 -1.69 14.31 -2.40
C PRO A 138 -1.74 14.09 -0.88
N THR A 139 -2.96 13.96 -0.35
CA THR A 139 -3.18 13.72 1.09
C THR A 139 -2.48 12.45 1.56
N PHE A 140 -2.44 11.42 0.72
CA PHE A 140 -1.83 10.13 1.03
C PHE A 140 -0.83 9.71 -0.05
N SER A 141 0.32 9.21 0.38
CA SER A 141 1.38 8.72 -0.52
C SER A 141 2.04 7.48 0.05
N GLY A 142 2.13 6.40 -0.71
CA GLY A 142 2.76 5.17 -0.20
C GLY A 142 2.37 3.90 -0.93
N LEU A 143 2.17 2.83 -0.20
CA LEU A 143 1.90 1.49 -0.71
C LEU A 143 0.45 1.09 -0.46
N LYS A 144 -0.16 0.46 -1.46
CA LYS A 144 -1.48 -0.16 -1.37
C LYS A 144 -1.37 -1.68 -1.53
N VAL A 145 -2.07 -2.42 -0.69
CA VAL A 145 -2.26 -3.87 -0.82
C VAL A 145 -3.72 -4.12 -1.20
N ASN A 146 -3.93 -4.54 -2.43
CA ASN A 146 -5.25 -4.95 -2.90
C ASN A 146 -5.63 -6.30 -2.30
N ARG A 147 -6.81 -6.39 -1.68
CA ARG A 147 -7.33 -7.59 -1.01
C ARG A 147 -8.47 -8.27 -1.76
N GLY A 148 -8.70 -7.91 -3.02
CA GLY A 148 -9.79 -8.48 -3.82
C GLY A 148 -11.14 -7.88 -3.41
N GLU A 149 -11.39 -6.68 -3.83
CA GLU A 149 -12.50 -5.84 -3.41
C GLU A 149 -13.86 -6.47 -3.68
N THR A 150 -14.58 -6.73 -2.59
CA THR A 150 -16.03 -6.74 -2.56
C THR A 150 -16.49 -5.61 -1.66
N SER A 151 -17.73 -5.16 -1.74
CA SER A 151 -18.28 -4.03 -0.98
C SER A 151 -18.35 -4.23 0.54
N SER A 152 -17.66 -5.24 1.09
CA SER A 152 -17.64 -5.57 2.51
C SER A 152 -16.56 -4.81 3.24
N ALA A 153 -16.89 -4.21 4.37
CA ALA A 153 -15.94 -3.54 5.26
C ALA A 153 -14.78 -4.45 5.74
N THR A 154 -14.94 -5.78 5.65
CA THR A 154 -13.92 -6.76 6.03
C THR A 154 -12.86 -7.01 4.95
N GLU A 155 -13.13 -6.60 3.70
CA GLU A 155 -12.28 -6.84 2.54
C GLU A 155 -11.69 -5.55 1.96
N GLN A 156 -11.71 -4.49 2.74
CA GLN A 156 -11.11 -3.22 2.35
C GLN A 156 -9.61 -3.36 2.08
N ASP A 157 -9.12 -2.61 1.10
CA ASP A 157 -7.70 -2.53 0.79
C ASP A 157 -6.90 -1.97 1.97
N LEU A 158 -5.66 -2.40 2.11
CA LEU A 158 -4.75 -1.94 3.13
C LEU A 158 -3.75 -0.95 2.55
N PHE A 159 -3.39 0.05 3.35
CA PHE A 159 -2.47 1.11 2.97
C PHE A 159 -1.41 1.31 4.05
N TRP A 160 -0.16 1.48 3.62
CA TRP A 160 0.94 2.00 4.40
C TRP A 160 1.38 3.29 3.73
N VAL A 161 0.98 4.43 4.27
CA VAL A 161 1.07 5.72 3.60
C VAL A 161 1.59 6.81 4.51
N TRP A 162 2.23 7.80 3.92
CA TRP A 162 2.41 9.09 4.53
C TRP A 162 1.09 9.87 4.42
N ASP A 163 0.55 10.29 5.55
CA ASP A 163 -0.70 11.04 5.65
C ASP A 163 -0.39 12.51 5.97
N GLU A 164 -0.49 13.37 4.97
CA GLU A 164 -0.25 14.81 5.09
C GLU A 164 -1.33 15.52 5.92
N SER A 165 -2.50 14.93 6.05
CA SER A 165 -3.61 15.51 6.83
C SER A 165 -3.46 15.31 8.33
N PHE A 166 -2.55 14.42 8.76
CA PHE A 166 -2.31 14.21 10.18
C PHE A 166 -1.71 15.48 10.79
N ALA A 167 -2.47 16.09 11.69
CA ALA A 167 -2.00 17.16 12.55
C ALA A 167 -1.93 16.60 13.96
N ASP A 168 -0.76 16.67 14.58
CA ASP A 168 -0.66 16.39 16.01
C ASP A 168 -1.49 17.42 16.77
N ASP A 169 -2.25 16.95 17.74
CA ASP A 169 -3.02 17.85 18.62
C ASP A 169 -2.03 18.76 19.36
N ALA A 170 -2.30 20.05 19.30
CA ALA A 170 -1.46 21.10 19.89
C ALA A 170 -1.27 20.97 21.43
N SER A 171 -1.86 19.94 22.05
CA SER A 171 -1.74 19.63 23.47
C SER A 171 -0.52 18.76 23.81
N THR A 172 0.20 18.23 22.82
CA THR A 172 1.39 17.42 23.05
C THR A 172 2.64 18.28 23.23
N ILE A 173 3.64 17.76 23.97
CA ILE A 173 4.94 18.44 24.13
C ILE A 173 5.73 18.60 22.82
N TYR A 174 5.24 18.03 21.74
CA TYR A 174 5.76 18.15 20.37
C TYR A 174 4.82 18.99 19.48
N ALA A 175 3.93 19.80 20.08
CA ALA A 175 3.07 20.73 19.38
C ALA A 175 3.88 21.60 18.42
N GLY A 176 3.57 21.54 17.15
CA GLY A 176 4.30 22.26 16.09
C GLY A 176 4.96 21.35 15.04
N ALA A 177 4.95 20.04 15.19
CA ALA A 177 5.20 19.12 14.09
C ALA A 177 3.95 19.03 13.20
N SER A 178 3.62 20.14 12.53
CA SER A 178 2.72 20.09 11.39
C SER A 178 3.46 19.43 10.25
N GLY A 179 3.10 18.22 9.86
CA GLY A 179 3.81 17.61 8.76
C GLY A 179 3.54 16.14 8.53
N GLY A 180 2.36 15.67 8.89
CA GLY A 180 1.93 14.33 8.56
C GLY A 180 2.51 13.21 9.43
N ALA A 181 2.07 11.98 9.15
CA ALA A 181 2.55 10.78 9.83
C ALA A 181 2.54 9.56 8.91
N TRP A 182 3.42 8.59 9.18
CA TRP A 182 3.28 7.26 8.60
C TRP A 182 2.08 6.55 9.22
N THR A 183 1.11 6.20 8.39
CA THR A 183 -0.18 5.67 8.81
C THR A 183 -0.46 4.33 8.17
N ALA A 184 -0.84 3.34 8.99
CA ALA A 184 -1.38 2.07 8.55
C ALA A 184 -2.90 2.12 8.64
N LEU A 185 -3.60 2.01 7.51
CA LEU A 185 -5.06 2.10 7.46
C LEU A 185 -5.68 1.13 6.46
N ARG A 186 -6.98 0.91 6.61
CA ARG A 186 -7.83 0.27 5.61
C ARG A 186 -8.86 1.26 5.12
N ALA A 187 -9.19 1.22 3.84
CA ALA A 187 -10.22 2.04 3.24
C ALA A 187 -10.88 1.33 2.06
N THR A 188 -12.12 1.71 1.78
CA THR A 188 -12.80 1.28 0.56
C THR A 188 -12.20 2.05 -0.60
N SER A 189 -11.63 1.36 -1.56
CA SER A 189 -11.13 1.97 -2.79
C SER A 189 -12.31 2.10 -3.75
N THR A 190 -12.78 3.30 -4.00
CA THR A 190 -13.71 3.55 -5.09
C THR A 190 -12.91 3.71 -6.39
N ASN A 191 -12.91 2.71 -7.26
CA ASN A 191 -12.54 2.75 -8.69
C ASN A 191 -11.26 3.48 -9.13
N ASP A 192 -10.54 4.17 -8.27
CA ASP A 192 -9.27 4.83 -8.57
C ASP A 192 -8.17 4.22 -7.72
N PRO A 193 -7.13 3.61 -8.31
CA PRO A 193 -6.07 2.88 -7.59
C PRO A 193 -5.17 3.78 -6.72
N GLY A 194 -5.53 4.98 -6.43
CA GLY A 194 -4.75 5.90 -5.58
C GLY A 194 -5.60 6.73 -4.62
N PHE A 195 -6.92 6.59 -4.65
CA PHE A 195 -7.78 7.43 -3.83
C PHE A 195 -8.15 6.74 -2.52
N ILE A 196 -7.79 7.35 -1.41
CA ILE A 196 -8.26 6.99 -0.06
C ILE A 196 -9.28 8.06 0.33
N SER A 197 -10.53 7.64 0.57
CA SER A 197 -11.49 8.54 1.21
C SER A 197 -11.14 8.69 2.68
N SER A 198 -10.84 9.90 3.11
CA SER A 198 -10.57 10.20 4.53
C SER A 198 -11.77 9.90 5.44
N GLN A 199 -12.99 9.81 4.89
CA GLN A 199 -14.20 9.49 5.63
C GLN A 199 -14.36 7.99 5.91
N ASP A 200 -13.75 7.13 5.08
CA ASP A 200 -13.87 5.67 5.18
C ASP A 200 -12.59 5.02 5.74
N ALA A 201 -11.57 5.81 6.01
CA ALA A 201 -10.30 5.31 6.51
C ALA A 201 -10.41 4.87 7.98
N THR A 202 -10.02 3.64 8.24
CA THR A 202 -9.94 3.07 9.60
C THR A 202 -8.50 2.65 9.87
N LEU A 203 -7.93 3.10 10.98
CA LEU A 203 -6.61 2.65 11.42
C LEU A 203 -6.59 1.14 11.64
N VAL A 204 -5.45 0.50 11.37
CA VAL A 204 -5.23 -0.92 11.60
C VAL A 204 -4.06 -1.16 12.54
N ASP A 205 -4.08 -2.32 13.20
CA ASP A 205 -3.01 -2.71 14.12
C ASP A 205 -1.70 -3.00 13.38
N ILE A 206 -0.59 -2.62 13.99
CA ILE A 206 0.75 -3.02 13.57
C ILE A 206 1.22 -4.17 14.47
N ARG A 207 1.46 -5.35 13.90
CA ARG A 207 2.03 -6.48 14.60
C ARG A 207 3.52 -6.58 14.36
N CYS A 208 4.31 -6.38 15.40
CA CYS A 208 5.76 -6.50 15.38
C CYS A 208 6.26 -7.20 16.65
N ARG A 209 7.51 -7.66 16.64
CA ARG A 209 8.11 -8.28 17.83
C ARG A 209 8.50 -7.26 18.88
N ILE A 210 9.11 -6.16 18.47
CA ILE A 210 9.60 -5.10 19.35
C ILE A 210 9.39 -3.76 18.66
N VAL A 211 8.91 -2.76 19.39
CA VAL A 211 8.89 -1.35 18.98
C VAL A 211 9.97 -0.62 19.77
N ASN A 212 10.98 -0.07 19.07
CA ASN A 212 11.95 0.86 19.66
C ASN A 212 11.52 2.28 19.28
N ALA A 213 10.76 2.92 20.15
CA ALA A 213 10.21 4.25 19.91
C ALA A 213 10.01 4.98 21.24
N THR A 214 9.89 6.30 21.18
CA THR A 214 9.35 7.11 22.28
C THR A 214 7.86 7.20 22.11
N ALA A 215 7.07 6.60 23.02
CA ALA A 215 5.61 6.73 23.03
C ALA A 215 5.22 7.90 23.93
N THR A 216 4.57 8.91 23.38
CA THR A 216 4.20 10.15 24.09
C THR A 216 2.72 10.23 24.43
N SER A 217 1.87 9.41 23.81
CA SER A 217 0.44 9.39 24.05
C SER A 217 -0.13 7.96 24.03
N ALA A 218 -1.19 7.77 24.82
CA ALA A 218 -2.01 6.56 24.81
C ALA A 218 -3.48 6.98 24.80
N GLN A 219 -4.32 6.26 24.04
CA GLN A 219 -5.75 6.55 23.92
C GLN A 219 -6.51 6.28 25.22
N TYR A 220 -6.06 5.32 26.02
CA TYR A 220 -6.63 4.91 27.31
C TYR A 220 -5.67 5.24 28.45
N ALA A 221 -6.12 5.14 29.69
CA ALA A 221 -5.44 5.81 30.79
C ALA A 221 -5.04 4.89 31.97
N ASP A 222 -5.18 3.56 31.83
CA ASP A 222 -4.78 2.63 32.87
C ASP A 222 -3.75 1.60 32.37
N ILE A 223 -2.92 1.14 33.28
CA ILE A 223 -1.98 0.04 33.08
C ILE A 223 -2.60 -1.19 33.75
N ALA A 224 -2.75 -2.28 32.98
CA ALA A 224 -3.36 -3.49 33.47
C ALA A 224 -2.59 -4.75 33.07
N GLU A 225 -2.75 -5.79 33.87
CA GLU A 225 -2.16 -7.10 33.66
C GLU A 225 -3.24 -8.18 33.69
N ARG A 226 -3.02 -9.27 32.94
CA ARG A 226 -3.90 -10.44 32.99
C ARG A 226 -3.58 -11.33 34.18
N PHE A 227 -4.62 -11.69 34.91
CA PHE A 227 -4.57 -12.62 36.05
C PHE A 227 -5.59 -13.73 35.87
N ALA A 228 -5.24 -14.96 36.29
CA ALA A 228 -6.16 -16.08 36.32
C ALA A 228 -7.31 -15.82 37.28
N ALA A 229 -8.55 -15.88 36.81
CA ALA A 229 -9.75 -15.57 37.57
C ALA A 229 -10.57 -16.80 37.88
N ASP A 230 -11.20 -16.87 39.07
CA ASP A 230 -12.06 -17.97 39.49
C ASP A 230 -13.30 -18.15 38.59
N ALA A 231 -13.79 -17.09 38.03
CA ALA A 231 -14.94 -17.03 37.13
C ALA A 231 -14.84 -15.82 36.20
N PRO A 232 -15.61 -15.78 35.10
CA PRO A 232 -15.72 -14.58 34.26
C PRO A 232 -16.18 -13.39 35.08
N MET A 233 -15.48 -12.25 34.88
CA MET A 233 -15.72 -10.99 35.61
C MET A 233 -16.11 -9.88 34.64
N THR A 234 -16.92 -8.95 35.13
CA THR A 234 -17.37 -7.81 34.30
C THR A 234 -16.51 -6.59 34.52
N GLU A 235 -16.50 -5.69 33.53
CA GLU A 235 -15.83 -4.37 33.64
C GLU A 235 -16.19 -3.66 34.94
N GLY A 236 -15.23 -3.03 35.57
CA GLY A 236 -15.37 -2.28 36.81
C GLY A 236 -15.48 -3.14 38.07
N ALA A 237 -15.49 -4.47 37.95
CA ALA A 237 -15.52 -5.34 39.14
C ALA A 237 -14.25 -5.18 39.97
N VAL A 238 -14.44 -5.04 41.29
CA VAL A 238 -13.34 -4.94 42.25
C VAL A 238 -12.88 -6.34 42.61
N VAL A 239 -11.60 -6.57 42.53
CA VAL A 239 -10.97 -7.88 42.77
C VAL A 239 -9.99 -7.86 43.93
N MET A 240 -9.80 -9.00 44.54
CA MET A 240 -8.80 -9.26 45.57
C MET A 240 -7.92 -10.45 45.16
N LEU A 241 -6.72 -10.53 45.72
CA LEU A 241 -5.87 -11.70 45.61
C LEU A 241 -6.47 -12.87 46.37
N GLY A 242 -6.42 -14.07 45.83
CA GLY A 242 -6.91 -15.27 46.43
C GLY A 242 -8.08 -15.92 45.71
N GLY A 243 -8.77 -16.84 46.39
CA GLY A 243 -9.73 -17.72 45.76
C GLY A 243 -9.08 -19.03 45.29
N ALA A 244 -9.69 -19.69 44.29
CA ALA A 244 -9.13 -20.92 43.69
C ALA A 244 -8.06 -20.61 42.62
N GLN A 245 -8.08 -19.42 42.06
CA GLN A 245 -7.08 -18.92 41.11
C GLN A 245 -6.34 -17.70 41.71
N GLU A 246 -5.71 -16.88 40.86
CA GLU A 246 -4.93 -15.71 41.33
C GLU A 246 -5.84 -14.61 41.87
N ILE A 247 -7.00 -14.40 41.26
CA ILE A 247 -7.95 -13.33 41.67
C ILE A 247 -9.37 -13.83 41.78
N THR A 248 -10.08 -13.21 42.72
CA THR A 248 -11.54 -13.35 42.89
C THR A 248 -12.21 -11.99 43.08
N GLU A 249 -13.52 -11.90 42.82
CA GLU A 249 -14.26 -10.68 43.13
C GLU A 249 -14.36 -10.48 44.66
N THR A 250 -14.03 -9.28 45.11
CA THR A 250 -14.19 -8.99 46.56
C THR A 250 -15.63 -9.07 46.98
N SER A 251 -15.88 -9.53 48.23
CA SER A 251 -17.20 -9.55 48.88
C SER A 251 -17.11 -9.11 50.31
N GLU A 252 -16.02 -8.50 50.70
CA GLU A 252 -15.73 -8.03 52.06
C GLU A 252 -15.63 -6.53 52.10
N ASP A 253 -16.29 -5.92 53.07
CA ASP A 253 -16.23 -4.47 53.34
C ASP A 253 -14.87 -4.14 53.94
N LEU A 254 -14.20 -3.12 53.43
CA LEU A 254 -12.85 -2.74 53.84
C LEU A 254 -11.81 -3.88 53.81
N SER A 255 -11.83 -4.68 52.75
CA SER A 255 -10.83 -5.76 52.58
C SER A 255 -9.44 -5.17 52.37
N GLU A 256 -8.47 -5.68 53.11
CA GLU A 256 -7.05 -5.38 52.93
C GLU A 256 -6.43 -6.17 51.76
N GLN A 257 -7.18 -7.17 51.23
CA GLN A 257 -6.74 -7.99 50.10
C GLN A 257 -7.15 -7.37 48.75
N VAL A 258 -7.76 -6.18 48.75
CA VAL A 258 -8.12 -5.49 47.52
C VAL A 258 -6.90 -5.26 46.66
N PHE A 259 -6.98 -5.73 45.40
CA PHE A 259 -5.84 -5.76 44.49
C PHE A 259 -5.99 -4.80 43.31
N GLY A 260 -7.18 -4.75 42.66
CA GLY A 260 -7.39 -3.88 41.51
C GLY A 260 -8.84 -3.92 41.02
N VAL A 261 -9.03 -3.49 39.79
CA VAL A 261 -10.34 -3.35 39.15
C VAL A 261 -10.28 -3.91 37.74
N ILE A 262 -11.27 -4.66 37.30
CA ILE A 262 -11.34 -5.21 35.94
C ILE A 262 -11.45 -4.08 34.92
N SER A 263 -10.50 -4.00 34.01
CA SER A 263 -10.45 -3.05 32.90
C SER A 263 -10.82 -3.71 31.58
N SER A 264 -11.67 -3.07 30.81
CA SER A 264 -12.06 -3.56 29.47
C SER A 264 -11.13 -3.06 28.36
N LYS A 265 -10.46 -1.93 28.55
CA LYS A 265 -9.62 -1.25 27.55
C LYS A 265 -8.41 -0.57 28.18
N PRO A 266 -7.41 -1.33 28.65
CA PRO A 266 -6.22 -0.73 29.20
C PRO A 266 -5.41 0.06 28.16
N ALA A 267 -4.72 1.11 28.61
CA ALA A 267 -3.75 1.83 27.78
C ALA A 267 -2.48 1.00 27.56
N TYR A 268 -2.08 0.24 28.57
CA TYR A 268 -0.94 -0.67 28.48
C TYR A 268 -1.33 -2.03 29.07
N MET A 269 -1.14 -3.09 28.27
CA MET A 269 -1.55 -4.45 28.59
C MET A 269 -0.35 -5.34 28.86
N MET A 270 -0.18 -5.78 30.11
CA MET A 270 0.85 -6.75 30.50
C MET A 270 0.27 -8.16 30.46
N ASN A 271 1.15 -9.14 30.28
CA ASN A 271 0.81 -10.57 30.26
C ASN A 271 -0.36 -10.92 29.31
N SER A 272 -0.45 -10.22 28.18
CA SER A 272 -1.60 -10.28 27.26
C SER A 272 -1.81 -11.65 26.61
N ALA A 273 -0.80 -12.53 26.63
CA ALA A 273 -0.86 -13.90 26.10
C ALA A 273 -1.32 -14.96 27.09
N ALA A 274 -1.55 -14.62 28.36
CA ALA A 274 -1.88 -15.58 29.43
C ALA A 274 -3.24 -16.28 29.22
N GLY A 275 -4.18 -15.62 28.54
CA GLY A 275 -5.52 -16.17 28.29
C GLY A 275 -6.46 -15.15 27.67
N ASN A 276 -7.76 -15.37 27.76
CA ASN A 276 -8.81 -14.48 27.28
C ASN A 276 -9.48 -13.70 28.42
N ASN A 277 -10.44 -12.83 28.10
CA ASN A 277 -11.12 -12.00 29.10
C ASN A 277 -12.02 -12.78 30.06
N GLU A 278 -12.40 -14.01 29.74
CA GLU A 278 -13.22 -14.87 30.62
C GLU A 278 -12.36 -15.58 31.65
N SER A 279 -11.19 -16.08 31.25
CA SER A 279 -10.30 -16.84 32.13
C SER A 279 -9.22 -15.99 32.78
N HIS A 280 -8.74 -14.94 32.08
CA HIS A 280 -7.67 -14.05 32.52
C HIS A 280 -8.02 -12.60 32.16
N PRO A 281 -8.99 -11.99 32.84
CA PRO A 281 -9.34 -10.59 32.60
C PRO A 281 -8.15 -9.66 32.91
N PHE A 282 -8.16 -8.47 32.33
CA PHE A 282 -7.21 -7.41 32.67
C PHE A 282 -7.61 -6.74 33.98
N VAL A 283 -6.68 -6.67 34.93
CA VAL A 283 -6.81 -5.93 36.19
C VAL A 283 -6.04 -4.64 36.12
N ALA A 284 -6.71 -3.51 36.21
CA ALA A 284 -6.09 -2.21 36.29
C ALA A 284 -5.29 -2.07 37.59
N MET A 285 -3.98 -1.91 37.43
CA MET A 285 -3.03 -1.74 38.54
C MET A 285 -2.85 -0.29 38.92
N THR A 286 -2.95 0.61 37.93
CA THR A 286 -2.87 2.06 38.15
C THR A 286 -3.47 2.81 36.97
N GLY A 287 -4.02 3.99 37.26
CA GLY A 287 -4.54 4.88 36.23
C GLY A 287 -6.05 5.11 36.35
N ARG A 288 -6.64 5.67 35.29
CA ARG A 288 -8.07 6.00 35.25
C ARG A 288 -8.85 4.83 34.63
N THR A 289 -9.81 4.30 35.40
CA THR A 289 -10.74 3.26 34.93
C THR A 289 -12.10 3.39 35.58
N HIS A 290 -13.11 2.71 35.04
CA HIS A 290 -14.43 2.60 35.64
C HIS A 290 -14.41 1.60 36.80
N VAL A 291 -15.07 1.95 37.90
CA VAL A 291 -15.25 1.10 39.07
C VAL A 291 -16.73 0.89 39.33
N ARG A 292 -17.18 -0.34 39.56
CA ARG A 292 -18.55 -0.65 40.01
C ARG A 292 -18.71 -0.24 41.45
N VAL A 293 -19.53 0.77 41.69
CA VAL A 293 -19.72 1.35 43.02
C VAL A 293 -21.19 1.27 43.45
N ILE A 294 -21.43 0.78 44.68
CA ILE A 294 -22.75 0.83 45.32
C ILE A 294 -22.87 2.05 46.20
N GLY A 295 -24.03 2.66 46.16
CA GLY A 295 -24.32 3.89 46.94
C GLY A 295 -23.87 5.17 46.26
N ALA A 296 -24.14 6.30 46.91
CA ALA A 296 -23.74 7.60 46.44
C ALA A 296 -22.24 7.84 46.66
N VAL A 297 -21.62 8.53 45.71
CA VAL A 297 -20.21 8.91 45.73
C VAL A 297 -20.08 10.34 45.31
N ASN A 298 -19.26 11.12 45.97
CA ASN A 298 -18.87 12.46 45.55
C ASN A 298 -17.50 12.44 44.88
N LYS A 299 -17.31 13.33 43.91
CA LYS A 299 -15.98 13.55 43.34
C LYS A 299 -14.94 13.82 44.43
N GLY A 300 -13.84 13.08 44.40
CA GLY A 300 -12.76 13.17 45.39
C GLY A 300 -12.87 12.16 46.54
N ASP A 301 -14.00 11.45 46.67
CA ASP A 301 -14.14 10.43 47.73
C ASP A 301 -13.11 9.32 47.56
N ARG A 302 -12.63 8.79 48.69
CA ARG A 302 -11.85 7.54 48.72
C ARG A 302 -12.79 6.37 48.44
N ILE A 303 -12.39 5.51 47.55
CA ILE A 303 -13.14 4.31 47.13
C ILE A 303 -12.53 3.12 47.81
N VAL A 304 -13.37 2.36 48.51
CA VAL A 304 -13.00 1.15 49.27
C VAL A 304 -13.88 -0.04 48.82
N SER A 305 -13.48 -1.27 49.13
CA SER A 305 -14.32 -2.43 48.83
C SER A 305 -15.62 -2.40 49.65
N SER A 306 -16.68 -3.02 49.12
CA SER A 306 -17.96 -3.18 49.81
C SER A 306 -18.25 -4.67 50.09
N SER A 307 -19.25 -4.90 50.92
CA SER A 307 -19.77 -6.25 51.19
C SER A 307 -20.58 -6.85 50.01
N VAL A 308 -20.88 -6.04 49.00
CA VAL A 308 -21.56 -6.52 47.78
C VAL A 308 -20.52 -6.97 46.76
N LYS A 309 -20.65 -8.22 46.33
CA LYS A 309 -19.65 -8.90 45.48
C LYS A 309 -19.25 -8.06 44.27
N GLY A 310 -17.95 -7.91 44.07
CA GLY A 310 -17.34 -7.20 42.94
C GLY A 310 -17.64 -5.68 42.90
N THR A 311 -18.02 -5.07 44.05
CA THR A 311 -18.30 -3.65 44.09
C THR A 311 -17.45 -2.92 45.13
N ALA A 312 -17.29 -1.63 44.88
CA ALA A 312 -16.75 -0.68 45.81
C ALA A 312 -17.85 0.23 46.41
N ARG A 313 -17.49 1.05 47.39
CA ARG A 313 -18.27 2.15 47.93
C ARG A 313 -17.39 3.36 48.28
N ALA A 314 -17.99 4.51 48.50
CA ALA A 314 -17.29 5.62 49.13
C ALA A 314 -16.95 5.27 50.60
N ALA A 315 -15.76 5.66 51.05
CA ALA A 315 -15.41 5.62 52.45
C ALA A 315 -16.29 6.63 53.24
N LYS A 316 -16.78 6.22 54.43
CA LYS A 316 -17.65 7.08 55.25
C LYS A 316 -16.81 8.11 55.99
N THR A 317 -17.41 9.26 56.28
CA THR A 317 -16.77 10.28 57.09
C THR A 317 -16.46 9.74 58.48
N GLY A 318 -15.21 9.85 58.93
CA GLY A 318 -14.76 9.35 60.23
C GLY A 318 -14.52 7.83 60.29
N GLU A 319 -14.66 7.12 59.18
CA GLU A 319 -14.37 5.70 59.13
C GLU A 319 -12.86 5.44 59.28
N SER A 320 -12.53 4.43 60.09
CA SER A 320 -11.12 4.02 60.25
C SER A 320 -10.68 3.21 59.04
N ILE A 321 -9.95 3.82 58.13
CA ILE A 321 -9.40 3.19 56.93
C ILE A 321 -7.89 3.31 56.90
N ASN A 322 -7.22 2.26 56.52
CA ASN A 322 -5.78 2.28 56.21
C ASN A 322 -5.52 2.37 54.69
N PRO A 323 -4.31 2.59 54.26
CA PRO A 323 -4.00 2.68 52.82
C PRO A 323 -4.36 1.44 52.01
N PHE A 324 -4.35 0.24 52.60
CA PHE A 324 -4.63 -1.01 51.89
C PHE A 324 -6.12 -1.20 51.59
N HIS A 325 -7.02 -0.55 52.33
CA HIS A 325 -8.46 -0.55 52.04
C HIS A 325 -8.80 0.30 50.79
N VAL A 326 -7.95 1.25 50.40
CA VAL A 326 -8.26 2.25 49.38
C VAL A 326 -7.90 1.76 47.99
N ILE A 327 -8.87 1.53 47.15
CA ILE A 327 -8.75 1.16 45.74
C ILE A 327 -8.29 2.38 44.92
N GLY A 328 -8.86 3.56 45.22
CA GLY A 328 -8.60 4.74 44.45
C GLY A 328 -9.42 5.97 44.92
N ARG A 329 -9.58 6.92 43.99
CA ARG A 329 -10.39 8.12 44.21
C ARG A 329 -11.37 8.34 43.08
N ALA A 330 -12.60 8.71 43.42
CA ALA A 330 -13.61 9.08 42.46
C ALA A 330 -13.26 10.37 41.70
N LEU A 331 -13.38 10.36 40.39
CA LEU A 331 -13.15 11.50 39.50
C LEU A 331 -14.47 12.21 39.14
N GLU A 332 -15.61 11.57 39.43
CA GLU A 332 -16.95 12.07 39.18
C GLU A 332 -17.88 11.73 40.37
N SER A 333 -19.08 12.27 40.37
CA SER A 333 -20.09 12.02 41.39
C SER A 333 -21.20 11.12 40.86
N LYS A 334 -21.75 10.27 41.71
CA LYS A 334 -22.92 9.40 41.50
C LYS A 334 -23.88 9.61 42.66
N SER A 335 -25.12 9.98 42.40
CA SER A 335 -26.09 10.34 43.44
C SER A 335 -27.04 9.20 43.84
N ASP A 336 -27.23 8.19 43.00
CA ASP A 336 -28.15 7.09 43.29
C ASP A 336 -27.54 6.05 44.25
N ALA A 337 -28.42 5.32 44.97
CA ALA A 337 -28.02 4.32 45.95
C ALA A 337 -27.71 2.93 45.35
N GLY A 338 -28.02 2.71 44.09
CA GLY A 338 -27.80 1.44 43.39
C GLY A 338 -26.32 1.24 42.99
N ILE A 339 -26.08 0.10 42.32
CA ILE A 339 -24.79 -0.14 41.71
C ILE A 339 -24.69 0.61 40.38
N GLY A 340 -23.61 1.33 40.19
CA GLY A 340 -23.29 2.02 38.92
C GLY A 340 -21.81 2.13 38.70
N MET A 341 -21.43 2.57 37.50
CA MET A 341 -20.04 2.85 37.14
C MET A 341 -19.65 4.25 37.56
N VAL A 342 -18.49 4.37 38.16
CA VAL A 342 -17.89 5.66 38.55
C VAL A 342 -16.47 5.69 38.01
N ASN A 343 -16.13 6.74 37.30
CA ASN A 343 -14.76 6.92 36.79
C ASN A 343 -13.83 7.26 37.96
N CYS A 344 -12.82 6.46 38.21
CA CYS A 344 -11.89 6.57 39.31
C CYS A 344 -10.45 6.58 38.84
N PHE A 345 -9.57 7.24 39.59
CA PHE A 345 -8.16 6.97 39.56
C PHE A 345 -7.86 5.85 40.55
N VAL A 346 -7.43 4.70 40.05
CA VAL A 346 -7.11 3.53 40.87
C VAL A 346 -5.61 3.36 41.01
N GLN A 347 -5.18 2.69 42.06
CA GLN A 347 -3.79 2.33 42.28
C GLN A 347 -3.73 1.10 43.18
N ALA A 348 -3.20 -0.02 42.66
CA ALA A 348 -2.90 -1.19 43.47
C ALA A 348 -1.88 -0.82 44.55
N LYS A 349 -2.08 -1.35 45.72
CA LYS A 349 -1.19 -1.17 46.88
C LYS A 349 -0.84 -2.54 47.41
N ASN A 350 0.43 -2.79 47.54
CA ASN A 350 0.99 -4.03 48.10
C ASN A 350 1.65 -3.73 49.45
#